data_93742f59e81585197744f26f52014b6d
#
_entry.id   93742f59e81585197744f26f52014b6d
#
_cell.length_a   1.000
_cell.length_b   1.000
_cell.length_c   1.000
_cell.angle_alpha   90.00
_cell.angle_beta   90.00
_cell.angle_gamma   90.00
#
_symmetry.space_group_name_H-M   'P 1'
#
loop_
_entity.id
_entity.type
_entity.pdbx_description
1 polymer ?
#
loop_
_entity_poly.entity_id
_entity_poly.type
_entity_poly.pdbx_seq_one_letter_code
_entity_poly.pdbx_strand_id
1 'polypeptide(L)'
;MGLFSKSDNSFLGVDIGDSSLKMVELEKRGKKIYLTNYAFSENVTDVKFTKIDDTAYLAKAINKVRSEAKINSRKVTASLPTFAVFSSIITLTGVDKKNMTDAVLEEAKKVIPLPLEEMKIDFKIIPEPADKKGGSKTNTRIFLTCSPRKIVRKYIDVFRQADLELSYLETETFSLVRSLIGNDKSTIMIVEIGANSTDISVVRESIPVLNRSLEICGITITNALMEKMSLTFAQAEQFKVDLALSETGELPAIITKTIAPIISEIKYMLDFYNMSNATPIEKIILSGGSSLLTGLTQYLSDKLNMQVIIGDPFNRIIYSDELKPIVREVGPRLAVAVGLALRDIES
;
A
#
# COMPACT_ATOMS: atom_id res chain seq x y z
N MET A 1 12.04 -9.36 41.69
CA MET A 1 11.77 -9.91 40.35
C MET A 1 10.61 -9.12 39.77
N GLY A 2 10.92 -8.08 39.02
CA GLY A 2 9.90 -7.26 38.37
C GLY A 2 9.38 -7.99 37.14
N LEU A 3 8.13 -8.39 37.14
CA LEU A 3 7.40 -8.69 35.90
C LEU A 3 7.32 -7.38 35.10
N PHE A 4 8.24 -7.24 34.14
CA PHE A 4 8.06 -6.23 33.09
C PHE A 4 6.84 -6.67 32.28
N SER A 5 5.72 -6.03 32.54
CA SER A 5 4.59 -5.96 31.62
C SER A 5 5.19 -5.53 30.27
N LYS A 6 5.22 -6.44 29.29
CA LYS A 6 5.56 -6.10 27.89
C LYS A 6 4.62 -4.98 27.49
N SER A 7 5.20 -3.85 27.09
CA SER A 7 4.48 -2.61 26.84
C SER A 7 3.42 -2.82 25.76
N ASP A 8 2.19 -2.37 26.05
CA ASP A 8 1.05 -2.25 25.13
C ASP A 8 1.35 -1.29 23.95
N ASN A 9 2.59 -0.83 23.79
CA ASN A 9 3.02 0.21 22.88
C ASN A 9 3.73 -0.33 21.63
N SER A 10 3.69 -1.63 21.37
CA SER A 10 4.30 -2.26 20.19
C SER A 10 3.22 -2.72 19.22
N PHE A 11 3.37 -2.35 17.95
CA PHE A 11 2.36 -2.53 16.89
C PHE A 11 2.97 -3.24 15.69
N LEU A 12 2.26 -4.22 15.18
CA LEU A 12 2.70 -5.04 14.07
C LEU A 12 1.88 -4.77 12.82
N GLY A 13 2.52 -4.29 11.77
CA GLY A 13 1.96 -4.25 10.43
C GLY A 13 2.29 -5.52 9.67
N VAL A 14 1.28 -6.17 9.10
CA VAL A 14 1.42 -7.39 8.30
C VAL A 14 0.83 -7.19 6.92
N ASP A 15 1.68 -7.23 5.92
CA ASP A 15 1.30 -7.17 4.51
C ASP A 15 1.43 -8.56 3.88
N ILE A 16 0.29 -9.12 3.48
CA ILE A 16 0.21 -10.41 2.77
C ILE A 16 0.06 -10.10 1.29
N GLY A 17 1.18 -9.80 0.65
CA GLY A 17 1.22 -9.58 -0.79
C GLY A 17 1.18 -10.90 -1.58
N ASP A 18 1.05 -10.79 -2.89
CA ASP A 18 0.97 -11.97 -3.77
C ASP A 18 2.26 -12.80 -3.78
N SER A 19 3.43 -12.16 -3.70
CA SER A 19 4.73 -12.83 -3.80
C SER A 19 5.53 -12.84 -2.51
N SER A 20 5.08 -12.13 -1.49
CA SER A 20 5.84 -11.99 -0.24
C SER A 20 4.93 -11.67 0.94
N LEU A 21 5.32 -12.19 2.10
CA LEU A 21 4.78 -11.82 3.40
C LEU A 21 5.75 -10.83 4.03
N LYS A 22 5.28 -9.65 4.41
CA LYS A 22 6.09 -8.59 4.99
C LYS A 22 5.56 -8.20 6.36
N MET A 23 6.45 -7.97 7.29
CA MET A 23 6.13 -7.59 8.66
C MET A 23 7.02 -6.46 9.12
N VAL A 24 6.43 -5.49 9.82
CA VAL A 24 7.17 -4.40 10.48
C VAL A 24 6.60 -4.21 11.87
N GLU A 25 7.48 -4.28 12.88
CA GLU A 25 7.13 -4.01 14.27
C GLU A 25 7.67 -2.65 14.68
N LEU A 26 6.78 -1.76 15.11
CA LEU A 26 7.10 -0.42 15.60
C LEU A 26 6.74 -0.30 17.07
N GLU A 27 7.53 0.46 17.81
CA GLU A 27 7.27 0.79 19.21
C GLU A 27 7.13 2.30 19.40
N LYS A 28 6.07 2.72 20.09
CA LYS A 28 5.87 4.13 20.47
C LYS A 28 6.47 4.38 21.84
N ARG A 29 7.46 5.28 21.93
CA ARG A 29 8.07 5.75 23.17
C ARG A 29 7.89 7.25 23.31
N GLY A 30 6.87 7.65 24.06
CA GLY A 30 6.45 9.05 24.12
C GLY A 30 5.96 9.57 22.77
N LYS A 31 6.63 10.56 22.20
CA LYS A 31 6.32 11.11 20.87
C LYS A 31 7.15 10.49 19.75
N LYS A 32 8.08 9.59 20.06
CA LYS A 32 9.01 9.00 19.10
C LYS A 32 8.56 7.60 18.73
N ILE A 33 8.80 7.22 17.48
CA ILE A 33 8.47 5.90 16.91
C ILE A 33 9.78 5.21 16.56
N TYR A 34 9.93 3.98 17.01
CA TYR A 34 11.14 3.18 16.81
C TYR A 34 10.83 1.93 16.01
N LEU A 35 11.68 1.60 15.06
CA LEU A 35 11.71 0.29 14.40
C LEU A 35 12.33 -0.72 15.37
N THR A 36 11.56 -1.72 15.76
CA THR A 36 12.05 -2.80 16.64
C THR A 36 12.41 -4.03 15.84
N ASN A 37 11.56 -4.42 14.88
CA ASN A 37 11.82 -5.57 14.02
C ASN A 37 11.19 -5.36 12.63
N TYR A 38 11.74 -6.06 11.66
CA TYR A 38 11.12 -6.22 10.35
C TYR A 38 11.44 -7.60 9.78
N ALA A 39 10.60 -8.08 8.91
CA ALA A 39 10.83 -9.32 8.18
C ALA A 39 10.12 -9.31 6.84
N PHE A 40 10.64 -10.05 5.90
CA PHE A 40 9.93 -10.44 4.71
C PHE A 40 10.29 -11.88 4.35
N SER A 41 9.31 -12.60 3.79
CA SER A 41 9.51 -13.94 3.26
C SER A 41 8.99 -13.93 1.83
N GLU A 42 9.83 -14.25 0.89
CA GLU A 42 9.45 -14.38 -0.51
C GLU A 42 8.78 -15.73 -0.76
N ASN A 43 7.75 -15.71 -1.59
CA ASN A 43 7.09 -16.93 -2.00
C ASN A 43 7.93 -17.59 -3.09
N VAL A 44 8.52 -18.74 -2.75
CA VAL A 44 9.35 -19.51 -3.69
C VAL A 44 8.50 -20.41 -4.58
N THR A 45 7.17 -20.43 -4.37
CA THR A 45 6.22 -21.27 -5.10
C THR A 45 5.40 -20.46 -6.10
N ASP A 46 4.89 -21.12 -7.14
CA ASP A 46 4.00 -20.49 -8.14
C ASP A 46 2.61 -20.12 -7.57
N VAL A 47 2.35 -20.43 -6.32
CA VAL A 47 1.07 -20.15 -5.66
C VAL A 47 1.14 -18.80 -4.93
N LYS A 48 0.34 -17.85 -5.37
CA LYS A 48 0.23 -16.52 -4.74
C LYS A 48 -0.36 -16.64 -3.34
N PHE A 49 0.24 -16.00 -2.35
CA PHE A 49 -0.27 -15.98 -0.96
C PHE A 49 -1.73 -15.56 -0.88
N THR A 50 -2.14 -14.56 -1.66
CA THR A 50 -3.53 -14.09 -1.68
C THR A 50 -4.52 -15.11 -2.23
N LYS A 51 -4.07 -16.05 -3.08
CA LYS A 51 -4.87 -17.14 -3.66
C LYS A 51 -4.89 -18.41 -2.81
N ILE A 52 -4.07 -18.50 -1.76
CA ILE A 52 -4.08 -19.65 -0.87
C ILE A 52 -5.35 -19.61 -0.02
N ASP A 53 -6.25 -20.59 -0.24
CA ASP A 53 -7.50 -20.70 0.56
C ASP A 53 -7.26 -21.41 1.89
N ASP A 54 -6.15 -22.09 2.07
CA ASP A 54 -5.77 -22.74 3.33
C ASP A 54 -5.30 -21.70 4.37
N THR A 55 -6.20 -21.33 5.26
CA THR A 55 -5.94 -20.37 6.33
C THR A 55 -4.91 -20.90 7.34
N ALA A 56 -4.82 -22.24 7.53
CA ALA A 56 -3.86 -22.85 8.44
C ALA A 56 -2.44 -22.76 7.87
N TYR A 57 -2.29 -22.91 6.55
CA TYR A 57 -1.00 -22.72 5.88
C TYR A 57 -0.51 -21.27 6.05
N LEU A 58 -1.38 -20.30 5.77
CA LEU A 58 -1.04 -18.87 5.93
C LEU A 58 -0.69 -18.53 7.39
N ALA A 59 -1.44 -19.04 8.35
CA ALA A 59 -1.14 -18.86 9.76
C ALA A 59 0.22 -19.43 10.17
N LYS A 60 0.57 -20.62 9.66
CA LYS A 60 1.89 -21.22 9.87
C LYS A 60 3.01 -20.38 9.26
N ALA A 61 2.82 -19.86 8.03
CA ALA A 61 3.78 -19.00 7.37
C ALA A 61 4.01 -17.71 8.18
N ILE A 62 2.94 -17.06 8.64
CA ILE A 62 3.00 -15.88 9.51
C ILE A 62 3.81 -16.19 10.78
N ASN A 63 3.48 -17.27 11.48
CA ASN A 63 4.16 -17.65 12.72
C ASN A 63 5.64 -17.99 12.52
N LYS A 64 5.98 -18.64 11.39
CA LYS A 64 7.37 -18.91 11.02
C LYS A 64 8.17 -17.62 10.85
N VAL A 65 7.70 -16.72 9.99
CA VAL A 65 8.37 -15.43 9.74
C VAL A 65 8.48 -14.59 11.02
N ARG A 66 7.40 -14.53 11.79
CA ARG A 66 7.36 -13.83 13.09
C ARG A 66 8.39 -14.38 14.07
N SER A 67 8.50 -15.70 14.18
CA SER A 67 9.44 -16.38 15.08
C SER A 67 10.90 -16.15 14.67
N GLU A 68 11.20 -16.28 13.38
CA GLU A 68 12.56 -16.06 12.84
C GLU A 68 13.00 -14.61 13.05
N ALA A 69 12.11 -13.65 12.87
CA ALA A 69 12.36 -12.23 13.09
C ALA A 69 12.27 -11.80 14.57
N LYS A 70 11.95 -12.71 15.50
CA LYS A 70 11.78 -12.42 16.94
C LYS A 70 10.75 -11.32 17.22
N ILE A 71 9.72 -11.21 16.38
CA ILE A 71 8.62 -10.26 16.54
C ILE A 71 7.73 -10.72 17.70
N ASN A 72 7.50 -9.83 18.65
CA ASN A 72 6.80 -10.14 19.89
C ASN A 72 5.38 -9.57 19.98
N SER A 73 5.06 -8.56 19.20
CA SER A 73 3.71 -7.94 19.17
C SER A 73 2.65 -8.96 18.81
N ARG A 74 1.51 -8.85 19.47
CA ARG A 74 0.31 -9.66 19.20
C ARG A 74 -0.79 -8.87 18.51
N LYS A 75 -0.83 -7.54 18.70
CA LYS A 75 -1.76 -6.63 18.01
C LYS A 75 -1.29 -6.40 16.59
N VAL A 76 -2.15 -6.66 15.63
CA VAL A 76 -1.82 -6.62 14.20
C VAL A 76 -2.79 -5.72 13.45
N THR A 77 -2.25 -4.89 12.59
CA THR A 77 -2.97 -4.29 11.47
C THR A 77 -2.52 -4.95 10.17
N ALA A 78 -3.45 -5.37 9.33
CA ALA A 78 -3.15 -6.03 8.06
C ALA A 78 -3.78 -5.33 6.87
N SER A 79 -3.18 -5.51 5.67
CA SER A 79 -3.73 -5.03 4.42
C SER A 79 -4.71 -6.02 3.80
N LEU A 80 -5.77 -5.48 3.18
CA LEU A 80 -6.54 -6.21 2.17
C LEU A 80 -5.91 -5.93 0.80
N PRO A 81 -5.78 -6.95 -0.06
CA PRO A 81 -5.24 -6.76 -1.39
C PRO A 81 -6.13 -5.81 -2.21
N THR A 82 -5.50 -4.94 -2.99
CA THR A 82 -6.19 -3.88 -3.76
C THR A 82 -7.31 -4.42 -4.64
N PHE A 83 -7.11 -5.58 -5.31
CA PHE A 83 -8.13 -6.20 -6.14
C PHE A 83 -9.38 -6.67 -5.38
N ALA A 84 -9.29 -6.84 -4.06
CA ALA A 84 -10.39 -7.28 -3.20
C ALA A 84 -11.18 -6.12 -2.58
N VAL A 85 -10.79 -4.89 -2.87
CA VAL A 85 -11.42 -3.70 -2.30
C VAL A 85 -11.93 -2.79 -3.40
N PHE A 86 -13.23 -2.58 -3.43
CA PHE A 86 -13.84 -1.51 -4.21
C PHE A 86 -13.83 -0.22 -3.39
N SER A 87 -13.41 0.88 -3.98
CA SER A 87 -13.47 2.21 -3.37
C SER A 87 -14.06 3.24 -4.31
N SER A 88 -14.85 4.17 -3.77
CA SER A 88 -15.47 5.25 -4.53
C SER A 88 -15.70 6.47 -3.66
N ILE A 89 -15.74 7.65 -4.28
CA ILE A 89 -16.18 8.87 -3.61
C ILE A 89 -17.64 9.13 -4.02
N ILE A 90 -18.53 9.12 -3.05
CA ILE A 90 -19.94 9.47 -3.21
C ILE A 90 -20.21 10.83 -2.56
N THR A 91 -21.24 11.53 -3.05
CA THR A 91 -21.67 12.82 -2.50
C THR A 91 -23.09 12.72 -2.01
N LEU A 92 -23.31 12.98 -0.73
CA LEU A 92 -24.62 13.02 -0.11
C LEU A 92 -25.06 14.48 0.07
N THR A 93 -26.28 14.82 -0.34
CA THR A 93 -26.83 16.18 -0.26
C THR A 93 -27.89 16.28 0.81
N GLY A 94 -27.71 17.19 1.79
CA GLY A 94 -28.71 17.49 2.81
C GLY A 94 -28.99 16.35 3.79
N VAL A 95 -28.01 15.48 4.05
CA VAL A 95 -28.14 14.35 4.97
C VAL A 95 -27.63 14.72 6.36
N ASP A 96 -28.47 14.53 7.37
CA ASP A 96 -28.09 14.70 8.77
C ASP A 96 -27.20 13.55 9.26
N LYS A 97 -26.34 13.82 10.24
CA LYS A 97 -25.44 12.82 10.86
C LYS A 97 -26.17 11.56 11.34
N LYS A 98 -27.40 11.69 11.82
CA LYS A 98 -28.22 10.54 12.30
C LYS A 98 -28.61 9.57 11.19
N ASN A 99 -28.80 10.07 9.98
CA ASN A 99 -29.24 9.30 8.81
C ASN A 99 -28.08 8.97 7.86
N MET A 100 -26.85 9.29 8.27
CA MET A 100 -25.67 9.18 7.41
C MET A 100 -25.44 7.73 6.94
N THR A 101 -25.50 6.77 7.86
CA THR A 101 -25.25 5.36 7.54
C THR A 101 -26.26 4.83 6.52
N ASP A 102 -27.55 5.10 6.70
CA ASP A 102 -28.59 4.64 5.79
C ASP A 102 -28.46 5.31 4.41
N ALA A 103 -28.17 6.61 4.38
CA ALA A 103 -27.95 7.34 3.14
C ALA A 103 -26.70 6.82 2.38
N VAL A 104 -25.62 6.49 3.10
CA VAL A 104 -24.42 5.88 2.51
C VAL A 104 -24.76 4.52 1.91
N LEU A 105 -25.54 3.67 2.61
CA LEU A 105 -25.93 2.35 2.12
C LEU A 105 -26.83 2.44 0.89
N GLU A 106 -27.76 3.39 0.85
CA GLU A 106 -28.62 3.62 -0.33
C GLU A 106 -27.82 4.09 -1.55
N GLU A 107 -26.84 5.00 -1.34
CA GLU A 107 -25.98 5.45 -2.44
C GLU A 107 -24.99 4.36 -2.87
N ALA A 108 -24.50 3.56 -1.91
CA ALA A 108 -23.61 2.43 -2.18
C ALA A 108 -24.25 1.40 -3.13
N LYS A 109 -25.56 1.16 -3.04
CA LYS A 109 -26.30 0.26 -3.97
C LYS A 109 -26.17 0.66 -5.43
N LYS A 110 -25.96 1.95 -5.70
CA LYS A 110 -25.88 2.47 -7.08
C LYS A 110 -24.49 2.32 -7.69
N VAL A 111 -23.44 2.26 -6.83
CA VAL A 111 -22.04 2.29 -7.29
C VAL A 111 -21.32 0.96 -7.10
N ILE A 112 -21.75 0.12 -6.15
CA ILE A 112 -21.14 -1.19 -5.90
C ILE A 112 -21.76 -2.22 -6.85
N PRO A 113 -20.95 -2.91 -7.69
CA PRO A 113 -21.44 -3.84 -8.70
C PRO A 113 -21.81 -5.23 -8.15
N LEU A 114 -21.80 -5.41 -6.82
CA LEU A 114 -22.07 -6.69 -6.14
C LEU A 114 -23.18 -6.54 -5.10
N PRO A 115 -23.88 -7.64 -4.72
CA PRO A 115 -24.90 -7.60 -3.67
C PRO A 115 -24.31 -7.10 -2.34
N LEU A 116 -24.93 -6.09 -1.74
CA LEU A 116 -24.43 -5.46 -0.50
C LEU A 116 -24.40 -6.43 0.68
N GLU A 117 -25.26 -7.43 0.68
CA GLU A 117 -25.33 -8.47 1.71
C GLU A 117 -24.03 -9.29 1.79
N GLU A 118 -23.35 -9.44 0.66
CA GLU A 118 -22.08 -10.16 0.57
C GLU A 118 -20.87 -9.27 0.89
N MET A 119 -21.07 -7.95 1.04
CA MET A 119 -20.02 -6.98 1.22
C MET A 119 -19.92 -6.53 2.68
N LYS A 120 -18.68 -6.30 3.12
CA LYS A 120 -18.37 -5.47 4.30
C LYS A 120 -18.11 -4.07 3.78
N ILE A 121 -18.92 -3.12 4.25
CA ILE A 121 -18.83 -1.71 3.85
C ILE A 121 -18.29 -0.91 5.01
N ASP A 122 -17.38 0.01 4.71
CA ASP A 122 -16.89 1.05 5.61
C ASP A 122 -16.84 2.39 4.87
N PHE A 123 -16.93 3.49 5.61
CA PHE A 123 -16.88 4.80 4.99
C PHE A 123 -16.22 5.86 5.88
N LYS A 124 -15.62 6.85 5.23
CA LYS A 124 -14.99 8.00 5.89
C LYS A 124 -15.52 9.30 5.28
N ILE A 125 -15.91 10.25 6.13
CA ILE A 125 -16.29 11.58 5.69
C ILE A 125 -15.03 12.32 5.24
N ILE A 126 -15.08 12.88 4.02
CA ILE A 126 -14.03 13.73 3.48
C ILE A 126 -14.30 15.16 3.96
N PRO A 127 -13.40 15.78 4.73
CA PRO A 127 -13.54 17.17 5.12
C PRO A 127 -13.66 18.09 3.90
N GLU A 128 -14.57 19.07 3.93
CA GLU A 128 -14.60 20.10 2.89
C GLU A 128 -13.42 21.06 3.09
N PRO A 129 -12.79 21.55 2.00
CA PRO A 129 -11.81 22.63 2.08
C PRO A 129 -12.42 23.85 2.76
N ALA A 130 -11.66 24.50 3.64
CA ALA A 130 -12.12 25.61 4.47
C ALA A 130 -12.66 26.83 3.67
N ASP A 131 -12.33 26.94 2.38
CA ASP A 131 -12.66 28.07 1.51
C ASP A 131 -14.09 28.05 0.95
N LYS A 132 -14.87 26.98 1.17
CA LYS A 132 -16.27 26.87 0.74
C LYS A 132 -17.28 27.09 1.87
N LYS A 133 -17.01 27.98 2.80
CA LYS A 133 -18.00 28.46 3.77
C LYS A 133 -18.94 29.52 3.12
N GLY A 134 -19.90 29.06 2.37
CA GLY A 134 -20.88 29.92 1.75
C GLY A 134 -22.04 29.19 1.11
N GLY A 135 -23.07 28.91 1.90
CA GLY A 135 -24.47 28.83 1.48
C GLY A 135 -24.91 27.63 0.67
N SER A 136 -26.00 27.01 1.15
CA SER A 136 -26.90 26.06 0.47
C SER A 136 -26.51 24.59 0.55
N LYS A 137 -27.37 23.82 1.21
CA LYS A 137 -27.42 22.34 1.37
C LYS A 137 -26.02 21.68 1.42
N THR A 138 -25.55 21.40 2.62
CA THR A 138 -24.24 20.80 2.87
C THR A 138 -24.09 19.48 2.10
N ASN A 139 -23.32 19.53 1.01
CA ASN A 139 -22.88 18.34 0.32
C ASN A 139 -21.81 17.67 1.18
N THR A 140 -22.04 16.46 1.61
CA THR A 140 -21.04 15.66 2.35
C THR A 140 -20.40 14.67 1.41
N ARG A 141 -19.09 14.79 1.18
CA ARG A 141 -18.33 13.82 0.39
C ARG A 141 -17.92 12.66 1.29
N ILE A 142 -18.12 11.47 0.81
CA ILE A 142 -17.85 10.22 1.54
C ILE A 142 -16.85 9.40 0.72
N PHE A 143 -15.76 8.99 1.33
CA PHE A 143 -14.93 7.92 0.80
C PHE A 143 -15.52 6.59 1.26
N LEU A 144 -16.04 5.84 0.30
CA LEU A 144 -16.67 4.54 0.50
C LEU A 144 -15.65 3.45 0.17
N THR A 145 -15.53 2.45 1.04
CA THR A 145 -14.76 1.22 0.78
C THR A 145 -15.64 0.01 1.03
N CYS A 146 -15.49 -1.01 0.21
CA CYS A 146 -16.15 -2.28 0.47
C CYS A 146 -15.30 -3.47 -0.02
N SER A 147 -15.43 -4.59 0.68
CA SER A 147 -14.74 -5.85 0.38
C SER A 147 -15.68 -7.03 0.61
N PRO A 148 -15.57 -8.13 -0.17
CA PRO A 148 -16.35 -9.34 0.06
C PRO A 148 -16.17 -9.87 1.49
N ARG A 149 -17.28 -10.15 2.17
CA ARG A 149 -17.26 -10.70 3.54
C ARG A 149 -16.44 -11.99 3.65
N LYS A 150 -16.43 -12.80 2.59
CA LYS A 150 -15.64 -14.04 2.52
C LYS A 150 -14.14 -13.72 2.69
N ILE A 151 -13.63 -12.69 2.02
CA ILE A 151 -12.22 -12.29 2.12
C ILE A 151 -11.91 -11.75 3.52
N VAL A 152 -12.75 -10.85 4.04
CA VAL A 152 -12.58 -10.32 5.41
C VAL A 152 -12.55 -11.45 6.44
N ARG A 153 -13.47 -12.43 6.34
CA ARG A 153 -13.49 -13.60 7.24
C ARG A 153 -12.24 -14.44 7.12
N LYS A 154 -11.74 -14.67 5.89
CA LYS A 154 -10.50 -15.40 5.65
C LYS A 154 -9.32 -14.78 6.44
N TYR A 155 -9.16 -13.45 6.36
CA TYR A 155 -8.10 -12.76 7.11
C TYR A 155 -8.29 -12.88 8.63
N ILE A 156 -9.51 -12.69 9.13
CA ILE A 156 -9.82 -12.89 10.56
C ILE A 156 -9.44 -14.31 11.01
N ASP A 157 -9.78 -15.32 10.22
CA ASP A 157 -9.47 -16.72 10.54
C ASP A 157 -7.96 -17.01 10.49
N VAL A 158 -7.23 -16.45 9.54
CA VAL A 158 -5.77 -16.56 9.46
C VAL A 158 -5.09 -16.02 10.71
N PHE A 159 -5.41 -14.78 11.10
CA PHE A 159 -4.77 -14.15 12.27
C PHE A 159 -5.18 -14.82 13.58
N ARG A 160 -6.44 -15.27 13.70
CA ARG A 160 -6.89 -16.06 14.86
C ARG A 160 -6.10 -17.37 14.98
N GLN A 161 -5.88 -18.10 13.89
CA GLN A 161 -5.09 -19.33 13.86
C GLN A 161 -3.60 -19.09 14.11
N ALA A 162 -3.10 -17.90 13.77
CA ALA A 162 -1.74 -17.47 14.07
C ALA A 162 -1.56 -16.99 15.54
N ASP A 163 -2.60 -17.05 16.38
CA ASP A 163 -2.60 -16.51 17.74
C ASP A 163 -2.22 -15.02 17.80
N LEU A 164 -2.78 -14.26 16.86
CA LEU A 164 -2.62 -12.81 16.73
C LEU A 164 -3.96 -12.09 16.82
N GLU A 165 -3.97 -10.93 17.46
CA GLU A 165 -5.13 -10.06 17.61
C GLU A 165 -5.20 -9.09 16.43
N LEU A 166 -6.07 -9.39 15.45
CA LEU A 166 -6.29 -8.52 14.31
C LEU A 166 -7.13 -7.32 14.74
N SER A 167 -6.49 -6.16 14.91
CA SER A 167 -7.13 -4.91 15.30
C SER A 167 -7.80 -4.22 14.12
N TYR A 168 -7.13 -4.17 12.96
CA TYR A 168 -7.62 -3.51 11.76
C TYR A 168 -7.28 -4.28 10.49
N LEU A 169 -8.21 -4.18 9.53
CA LEU A 169 -7.96 -4.50 8.11
C LEU A 169 -8.18 -3.21 7.31
N GLU A 170 -7.19 -2.80 6.55
CA GLU A 170 -7.31 -1.60 5.72
C GLU A 170 -6.75 -1.84 4.30
N THR A 171 -6.95 -0.89 3.40
CA THR A 171 -6.38 -0.97 2.05
C THR A 171 -4.91 -0.63 2.06
N GLU A 172 -4.13 -1.24 1.16
CA GLU A 172 -2.72 -0.92 0.94
C GLU A 172 -2.51 0.57 0.68
N THR A 173 -3.41 1.20 -0.08
CA THR A 173 -3.34 2.62 -0.41
C THR A 173 -3.34 3.53 0.84
N PHE A 174 -4.20 3.28 1.85
CA PHE A 174 -4.17 4.09 3.08
C PHE A 174 -2.88 3.89 3.88
N SER A 175 -2.34 2.68 3.84
CA SER A 175 -1.06 2.40 4.47
C SER A 175 0.09 3.14 3.79
N LEU A 176 0.10 3.16 2.45
CA LEU A 176 1.07 3.93 1.67
C LEU A 176 0.94 5.44 1.92
N VAL A 177 -0.27 5.98 1.96
CA VAL A 177 -0.51 7.39 2.32
C VAL A 177 0.13 7.70 3.68
N ARG A 178 -0.09 6.84 4.67
CA ARG A 178 0.43 7.07 6.02
C ARG A 178 1.95 6.97 6.08
N SER A 179 2.56 5.98 5.42
CA SER A 179 4.01 5.78 5.47
C SER A 179 4.79 6.76 4.60
N LEU A 180 4.27 7.13 3.42
CA LEU A 180 5.01 7.90 2.41
C LEU A 180 4.66 9.38 2.37
N ILE A 181 3.42 9.75 2.69
CA ILE A 181 2.94 11.14 2.62
C ILE A 181 2.94 11.77 4.01
N GLY A 182 2.43 11.05 5.02
CA GLY A 182 2.31 11.59 6.37
C GLY A 182 1.46 12.86 6.41
N ASN A 183 2.07 13.98 6.79
CA ASN A 183 1.39 15.28 6.95
C ASN A 183 1.50 16.19 5.71
N ASP A 184 2.09 15.76 4.62
CA ASP A 184 2.16 16.53 3.38
C ASP A 184 0.74 16.72 2.82
N LYS A 185 0.36 17.97 2.55
CA LYS A 185 -0.98 18.32 2.06
C LYS A 185 -1.03 18.52 0.54
N SER A 186 0.10 18.42 -0.13
CA SER A 186 0.14 18.52 -1.57
C SER A 186 -0.64 17.38 -2.23
N THR A 187 -1.07 17.59 -3.47
CA THR A 187 -1.67 16.51 -4.25
C THR A 187 -0.55 15.66 -4.83
N ILE A 188 -0.51 14.39 -4.46
CA ILE A 188 0.57 13.46 -4.76
C ILE A 188 0.03 12.25 -5.51
N MET A 189 0.75 11.80 -6.51
CA MET A 189 0.51 10.49 -7.10
C MET A 189 1.47 9.46 -6.47
N ILE A 190 0.96 8.37 -5.94
CA ILE A 190 1.74 7.21 -5.51
C ILE A 190 1.66 6.17 -6.62
N VAL A 191 2.82 5.63 -7.02
CA VAL A 191 2.93 4.52 -7.97
C VAL A 191 3.67 3.39 -7.27
N GLU A 192 2.94 2.36 -6.88
CA GLU A 192 3.50 1.17 -6.26
C GLU A 192 3.70 0.09 -7.32
N ILE A 193 4.96 -0.18 -7.69
CA ILE A 193 5.31 -1.23 -8.65
C ILE A 193 5.65 -2.50 -7.87
N GLY A 194 4.63 -3.30 -7.61
CA GLY A 194 4.72 -4.56 -6.90
C GLY A 194 5.20 -5.72 -7.78
N ALA A 195 5.16 -6.92 -7.21
CA ALA A 195 5.55 -8.13 -7.94
C ALA A 195 4.50 -8.54 -9.00
N ASN A 196 3.20 -8.42 -8.67
CA ASN A 196 2.09 -8.92 -9.49
C ASN A 196 1.08 -7.86 -9.93
N SER A 197 1.20 -6.63 -9.44
CA SER A 197 0.42 -5.48 -9.88
C SER A 197 1.25 -4.21 -9.81
N THR A 198 0.82 -3.19 -10.55
CA THR A 198 1.20 -1.81 -10.33
C THR A 198 -0.05 -1.03 -9.96
N ASP A 199 -0.03 -0.45 -8.78
CA ASP A 199 -1.14 0.31 -8.24
C ASP A 199 -0.80 1.81 -8.25
N ILE A 200 -1.66 2.60 -8.90
CA ILE A 200 -1.50 4.04 -9.07
C ILE A 200 -2.63 4.73 -8.31
N SER A 201 -2.27 5.63 -7.40
CA SER A 201 -3.22 6.35 -6.56
C SER A 201 -2.95 7.84 -6.58
N VAL A 202 -3.95 8.66 -6.86
CA VAL A 202 -3.88 10.11 -6.63
C VAL A 202 -4.42 10.41 -5.25
N VAL A 203 -3.61 11.07 -4.43
CA VAL A 203 -3.92 11.39 -3.04
C VAL A 203 -4.00 12.89 -2.87
N ARG A 204 -5.09 13.37 -2.27
CA ARG A 204 -5.29 14.76 -1.89
C ARG A 204 -5.75 14.85 -0.45
N GLU A 205 -5.09 15.66 0.37
CA GLU A 205 -5.40 15.80 1.79
C GLU A 205 -5.44 14.47 2.54
N SER A 206 -4.46 13.60 2.25
CA SER A 206 -4.34 12.24 2.81
C SER A 206 -5.51 11.29 2.45
N ILE A 207 -6.29 11.61 1.41
CA ILE A 207 -7.39 10.78 0.93
C ILE A 207 -7.10 10.35 -0.51
N PRO A 208 -7.13 9.04 -0.81
CA PRO A 208 -7.03 8.56 -2.17
C PRO A 208 -8.29 8.95 -2.95
N VAL A 209 -8.15 9.81 -3.94
CA VAL A 209 -9.27 10.32 -4.73
C VAL A 209 -9.44 9.63 -6.08
N LEU A 210 -8.40 8.94 -6.55
CA LEU A 210 -8.40 8.17 -7.77
C LEU A 210 -7.44 6.99 -7.62
N ASN A 211 -7.87 5.79 -8.01
CA ASN A 211 -7.06 4.58 -7.96
C ASN A 211 -7.17 3.80 -9.28
N ARG A 212 -6.06 3.22 -9.70
CA ARG A 212 -5.96 2.31 -10.84
C ARG A 212 -4.99 1.18 -10.52
N SER A 213 -5.30 -0.02 -10.98
CA SER A 213 -4.42 -1.19 -10.89
C SER A 213 -4.15 -1.74 -12.27
N LEU A 214 -2.89 -2.10 -12.53
CA LEU A 214 -2.40 -2.65 -13.79
C LEU A 214 -1.75 -4.01 -13.54
N GLU A 215 -1.87 -4.90 -14.51
CA GLU A 215 -1.17 -6.20 -14.49
C GLU A 215 0.30 -6.12 -14.97
N ILE A 216 0.75 -4.95 -15.42
CA ILE A 216 2.15 -4.70 -15.74
C ILE A 216 2.91 -4.42 -14.44
N CYS A 217 3.90 -5.27 -14.12
CA CYS A 217 4.49 -5.30 -12.78
C CYS A 217 5.88 -5.94 -12.78
N GLY A 218 6.43 -6.22 -11.61
CA GLY A 218 7.75 -6.84 -11.47
C GLY A 218 7.89 -8.16 -12.20
N ILE A 219 6.89 -9.06 -12.14
CA ILE A 219 6.92 -10.34 -12.84
C ILE A 219 6.86 -10.16 -14.37
N THR A 220 6.18 -9.13 -14.85
CA THR A 220 6.14 -8.82 -16.30
C THR A 220 7.54 -8.45 -16.80
N ILE A 221 8.30 -7.68 -16.00
CA ILE A 221 9.70 -7.35 -16.30
C ILE A 221 10.54 -8.62 -16.30
N THR A 222 10.39 -9.49 -15.29
CA THR A 222 11.12 -10.77 -15.19
C THR A 222 10.87 -11.64 -16.40
N ASN A 223 9.60 -11.80 -16.81
CA ASN A 223 9.22 -12.61 -17.97
C ASN A 223 9.81 -12.03 -19.26
N ALA A 224 9.82 -10.71 -19.44
CA ALA A 224 10.43 -10.06 -20.58
C ALA A 224 11.96 -10.30 -20.66
N LEU A 225 12.65 -10.26 -19.50
CA LEU A 225 14.08 -10.57 -19.40
C LEU A 225 14.34 -12.06 -19.73
N MET A 226 13.55 -12.98 -19.17
CA MET A 226 13.64 -14.40 -19.48
C MET A 226 13.52 -14.67 -20.98
N GLU A 227 12.50 -14.10 -21.62
CA GLU A 227 12.23 -14.32 -23.05
C GLU A 227 13.33 -13.73 -23.94
N LYS A 228 13.76 -12.50 -23.68
CA LYS A 228 14.67 -11.76 -24.58
C LYS A 228 16.14 -12.09 -24.35
N MET A 229 16.51 -12.49 -23.15
CA MET A 229 17.89 -12.79 -22.76
C MET A 229 18.13 -14.29 -22.53
N SER A 230 17.10 -15.13 -22.75
CA SER A 230 17.15 -16.59 -22.51
C SER A 230 17.59 -16.94 -21.08
N LEU A 231 17.11 -16.18 -20.09
CA LEU A 231 17.44 -16.38 -18.69
C LEU A 231 16.42 -17.31 -18.02
N THR A 232 16.86 -18.01 -16.98
CA THR A 232 15.95 -18.65 -16.02
C THR A 232 15.27 -17.59 -15.16
N PHE A 233 14.18 -17.92 -14.49
CA PHE A 233 13.50 -17.03 -13.56
C PHE A 233 14.46 -16.47 -12.50
N ALA A 234 15.26 -17.35 -11.87
CA ALA A 234 16.22 -16.93 -10.85
C ALA A 234 17.29 -15.97 -11.38
N GLN A 235 17.77 -16.20 -12.61
CA GLN A 235 18.74 -15.32 -13.25
C GLN A 235 18.12 -13.96 -13.61
N ALA A 236 16.87 -13.94 -14.07
CA ALA A 236 16.17 -12.69 -14.38
C ALA A 236 15.87 -11.86 -13.12
N GLU A 237 15.49 -12.50 -12.00
CA GLU A 237 15.33 -11.83 -10.71
C GLU A 237 16.68 -11.31 -10.21
N GLN A 238 17.75 -12.11 -10.28
CA GLN A 238 19.09 -11.65 -9.91
C GLN A 238 19.54 -10.45 -10.75
N PHE A 239 19.30 -10.47 -12.06
CA PHE A 239 19.60 -9.33 -12.94
C PHE A 239 18.89 -8.04 -12.48
N LYS A 240 17.64 -8.13 -12.03
CA LYS A 240 16.91 -6.98 -11.49
C LYS A 240 17.53 -6.46 -10.19
N VAL A 241 17.96 -7.36 -9.31
CA VAL A 241 18.67 -7.01 -8.07
C VAL A 241 20.01 -6.34 -8.37
N ASP A 242 20.80 -6.92 -9.28
CA ASP A 242 22.11 -6.37 -9.68
C ASP A 242 21.94 -4.97 -10.32
N LEU A 243 20.89 -4.79 -11.12
CA LEU A 243 20.56 -3.49 -11.69
C LEU A 243 20.15 -2.48 -10.60
N ALA A 244 19.39 -2.90 -9.59
CA ALA A 244 18.99 -2.03 -8.49
C ALA A 244 20.19 -1.61 -7.59
N LEU A 245 21.20 -2.45 -7.48
CA LEU A 245 22.44 -2.17 -6.74
C LEU A 245 23.49 -1.42 -7.56
N SER A 246 23.28 -1.25 -8.86
CA SER A 246 24.20 -0.53 -9.73
C SER A 246 24.19 0.98 -9.41
N GLU A 247 25.34 1.58 -9.18
CA GLU A 247 25.45 3.03 -8.91
C GLU A 247 25.25 3.88 -10.17
N THR A 248 25.49 3.32 -11.33
CA THR A 248 25.38 4.00 -12.61
C THR A 248 24.71 3.08 -13.63
N GLY A 249 23.73 3.59 -14.33
CA GLY A 249 23.15 2.82 -15.42
C GLY A 249 21.91 3.48 -16.01
N GLU A 250 21.82 3.43 -17.32
CA GLU A 250 20.56 3.66 -18.01
C GLU A 250 19.67 2.43 -17.83
N LEU A 251 18.39 2.67 -17.69
CA LEU A 251 17.42 1.60 -17.63
C LEU A 251 17.42 0.81 -18.96
N PRO A 252 17.64 -0.52 -18.95
CA PRO A 252 17.71 -1.29 -20.19
C PRO A 252 16.48 -1.12 -21.06
N ALA A 253 16.68 -1.06 -22.39
CA ALA A 253 15.61 -0.85 -23.35
C ALA A 253 14.47 -1.89 -23.27
N ILE A 254 14.79 -3.11 -22.83
CA ILE A 254 13.79 -4.16 -22.59
C ILE A 254 12.84 -3.76 -21.45
N ILE A 255 13.38 -3.20 -20.36
CA ILE A 255 12.58 -2.76 -19.21
C ILE A 255 11.75 -1.54 -19.59
N THR A 256 12.35 -0.54 -20.28
CA THR A 256 11.62 0.67 -20.68
C THR A 256 10.44 0.35 -21.60
N LYS A 257 10.58 -0.62 -22.51
CA LYS A 257 9.47 -1.10 -23.35
C LYS A 257 8.40 -1.82 -22.53
N THR A 258 8.80 -2.64 -21.58
CA THR A 258 7.88 -3.40 -20.74
C THR A 258 7.01 -2.49 -19.86
N ILE A 259 7.60 -1.41 -19.32
CA ILE A 259 6.87 -0.48 -18.43
C ILE A 259 6.15 0.66 -19.19
N ALA A 260 6.25 0.71 -20.51
CA ALA A 260 5.60 1.76 -21.28
C ALA A 260 4.08 1.90 -21.03
N PRO A 261 3.30 0.82 -20.83
CA PRO A 261 1.89 0.94 -20.46
C PRO A 261 1.67 1.61 -19.10
N ILE A 262 2.58 1.43 -18.11
CA ILE A 262 2.50 2.13 -16.82
C ILE A 262 2.61 3.64 -17.06
N ILE A 263 3.55 4.07 -17.90
CA ILE A 263 3.73 5.49 -18.25
C ILE A 263 2.49 6.05 -18.93
N SER A 264 1.88 5.29 -19.83
CA SER A 264 0.66 5.70 -20.52
C SER A 264 -0.50 5.89 -19.53
N GLU A 265 -0.66 4.98 -18.57
CA GLU A 265 -1.70 5.09 -17.54
C GLU A 265 -1.43 6.26 -16.60
N ILE A 266 -0.18 6.48 -16.19
CA ILE A 266 0.19 7.65 -15.37
C ILE A 266 -0.22 8.94 -16.10
N LYS A 267 0.14 9.09 -17.39
CA LYS A 267 -0.24 10.26 -18.19
C LYS A 267 -1.75 10.44 -18.28
N TYR A 268 -2.47 9.35 -18.54
CA TYR A 268 -3.93 9.39 -18.57
C TYR A 268 -4.52 9.86 -17.24
N MET A 269 -4.03 9.34 -16.12
CA MET A 269 -4.49 9.74 -14.78
C MET A 269 -4.14 11.19 -14.45
N LEU A 270 -2.96 11.67 -14.85
CA LEU A 270 -2.55 13.08 -14.72
C LEU A 270 -3.50 14.00 -15.46
N ASP A 271 -3.75 13.70 -16.73
CA ASP A 271 -4.65 14.49 -17.58
C ASP A 271 -6.08 14.47 -17.05
N PHE A 272 -6.60 13.29 -16.76
CA PHE A 272 -7.95 13.10 -16.22
C PHE A 272 -8.17 13.87 -14.91
N TYR A 273 -7.19 13.77 -13.98
CA TYR A 273 -7.28 14.46 -12.70
C TYR A 273 -7.20 15.97 -12.87
N ASN A 274 -6.24 16.46 -13.65
CA ASN A 274 -6.01 17.91 -13.84
C ASN A 274 -7.16 18.59 -14.57
N MET A 275 -7.84 17.92 -15.52
CA MET A 275 -9.05 18.45 -16.18
C MET A 275 -10.22 18.70 -15.20
N SER A 276 -10.30 17.91 -14.13
CA SER A 276 -11.45 17.91 -13.22
C SER A 276 -11.18 18.63 -11.90
N ASN A 277 -9.94 19.06 -11.63
CA ASN A 277 -9.52 19.60 -10.33
C ASN A 277 -8.66 20.85 -10.48
N ALA A 278 -8.88 21.81 -9.58
CA ALA A 278 -8.14 23.08 -9.58
C ALA A 278 -6.69 22.94 -9.04
N THR A 279 -6.42 21.91 -8.22
CA THR A 279 -5.10 21.68 -7.62
C THR A 279 -4.38 20.60 -8.40
N PRO A 280 -3.28 20.92 -9.11
CA PRO A 280 -2.57 19.92 -9.90
C PRO A 280 -1.84 18.90 -9.02
N ILE A 281 -1.48 17.76 -9.60
CA ILE A 281 -0.57 16.80 -8.99
C ILE A 281 0.83 17.39 -9.01
N GLU A 282 1.48 17.49 -7.84
CA GLU A 282 2.77 18.19 -7.70
C GLU A 282 3.97 17.27 -7.92
N LYS A 283 3.87 16.01 -7.49
CA LYS A 283 4.97 15.02 -7.59
C LYS A 283 4.44 13.60 -7.63
N ILE A 284 5.31 12.69 -8.03
CA ILE A 284 5.07 11.25 -8.04
C ILE A 284 6.01 10.59 -7.03
N ILE A 285 5.46 9.73 -6.16
CA ILE A 285 6.23 8.91 -5.23
C ILE A 285 6.16 7.46 -5.72
N LEU A 286 7.33 6.87 -5.97
CA LEU A 286 7.44 5.45 -6.31
C LEU A 286 7.59 4.60 -5.05
N SER A 287 6.97 3.44 -5.05
CA SER A 287 7.05 2.41 -4.02
C SER A 287 7.07 1.00 -4.64
N GLY A 288 7.19 0.00 -3.80
CA GLY A 288 7.31 -1.40 -4.25
C GLY A 288 8.73 -1.77 -4.68
N GLY A 289 8.97 -3.08 -4.86
CA GLY A 289 10.31 -3.60 -5.12
C GLY A 289 10.94 -3.11 -6.43
N SER A 290 10.13 -2.97 -7.47
CA SER A 290 10.63 -2.51 -8.79
C SER A 290 10.95 -1.02 -8.83
N SER A 291 10.51 -0.22 -7.85
CA SER A 291 10.87 1.20 -7.75
C SER A 291 12.38 1.43 -7.52
N LEU A 292 13.08 0.39 -7.05
CA LEU A 292 14.51 0.41 -6.78
C LEU A 292 15.39 0.21 -8.02
N LEU A 293 14.80 -0.09 -9.19
CA LEU A 293 15.58 -0.23 -10.43
C LEU A 293 16.31 1.07 -10.75
N THR A 294 17.64 1.01 -10.81
CA THR A 294 18.49 2.18 -11.09
C THR A 294 18.11 2.81 -12.43
N GLY A 295 18.02 4.13 -12.43
CA GLY A 295 17.59 4.92 -13.61
C GLY A 295 16.06 5.03 -13.79
N LEU A 296 15.24 4.27 -13.05
CA LEU A 296 13.78 4.31 -13.23
C LEU A 296 13.18 5.68 -12.86
N THR A 297 13.59 6.26 -11.73
CA THR A 297 13.11 7.59 -11.31
C THR A 297 13.43 8.67 -12.34
N GLN A 298 14.67 8.70 -12.83
CA GLN A 298 15.09 9.66 -13.85
C GLN A 298 14.33 9.44 -15.16
N TYR A 299 14.23 8.19 -15.62
CA TYR A 299 13.50 7.85 -16.84
C TYR A 299 12.02 8.29 -16.75
N LEU A 300 11.35 8.04 -15.64
CA LEU A 300 9.96 8.48 -15.44
C LEU A 300 9.86 9.99 -15.35
N SER A 301 10.78 10.67 -14.64
CA SER A 301 10.80 12.13 -14.56
C SER A 301 10.89 12.77 -15.94
N ASP A 302 11.79 12.28 -16.80
CA ASP A 302 11.98 12.78 -18.17
C ASP A 302 10.75 12.52 -19.04
N LYS A 303 10.13 11.32 -18.93
CA LYS A 303 8.98 10.95 -19.75
C LYS A 303 7.69 11.67 -19.36
N LEU A 304 7.56 12.03 -18.07
CA LEU A 304 6.37 12.66 -17.50
C LEU A 304 6.53 14.18 -17.34
N ASN A 305 7.75 14.70 -17.48
CA ASN A 305 8.10 16.09 -17.17
C ASN A 305 7.62 16.52 -15.77
N MET A 306 7.84 15.63 -14.77
CA MET A 306 7.43 15.80 -13.39
C MET A 306 8.50 15.29 -12.44
N GLN A 307 8.47 15.81 -11.21
CA GLN A 307 9.32 15.26 -10.15
C GLN A 307 8.85 13.85 -9.77
N VAL A 308 9.73 12.87 -9.90
CA VAL A 308 9.54 11.49 -9.47
C VAL A 308 10.60 11.15 -8.43
N ILE A 309 10.18 10.65 -7.28
CA ILE A 309 11.08 10.27 -6.17
C ILE A 309 10.74 8.88 -5.67
N ILE A 310 11.72 8.19 -5.08
CA ILE A 310 11.45 6.96 -4.33
C ILE A 310 10.95 7.35 -2.94
N GLY A 311 9.86 6.72 -2.50
CA GLY A 311 9.29 6.92 -1.17
C GLY A 311 10.16 6.33 -0.07
N ASP A 312 10.35 7.08 1.01
CA ASP A 312 11.02 6.60 2.22
C ASP A 312 9.98 6.41 3.34
N PRO A 313 9.52 5.17 3.59
CA PRO A 313 8.53 4.91 4.63
C PRO A 313 9.09 5.05 6.05
N PHE A 314 10.41 5.09 6.21
CA PHE A 314 11.08 5.20 7.51
C PHE A 314 11.49 6.61 7.89
N ASN A 315 11.21 7.63 7.08
CA ASN A 315 11.64 9.02 7.30
C ASN A 315 11.23 9.60 8.66
N ARG A 316 10.17 9.07 9.29
CA ARG A 316 9.66 9.49 10.61
C ARG A 316 9.92 8.47 11.72
N ILE A 317 10.69 7.43 11.42
CA ILE A 317 10.93 6.29 12.31
C ILE A 317 12.40 6.28 12.70
N ILE A 318 12.67 6.07 13.97
CA ILE A 318 14.03 5.99 14.51
C ILE A 318 14.49 4.53 14.47
N TYR A 319 15.66 4.30 13.93
CA TYR A 319 16.33 3.01 13.88
C TYR A 319 17.85 3.18 14.05
N SER A 320 18.58 2.09 14.30
CA SER A 320 20.04 2.16 14.48
C SER A 320 20.75 2.55 13.18
N ASP A 321 21.89 3.23 13.30
CA ASP A 321 22.70 3.65 12.15
C ASP A 321 23.17 2.47 11.29
N GLU A 322 23.36 1.31 11.90
CA GLU A 322 23.75 0.07 11.23
C GLU A 322 22.68 -0.41 10.22
N LEU A 323 21.40 -0.08 10.46
CA LEU A 323 20.32 -0.44 9.57
C LEU A 323 20.14 0.52 8.38
N LYS A 324 20.80 1.68 8.37
CA LYS A 324 20.63 2.68 7.30
C LYS A 324 20.81 2.13 5.88
N PRO A 325 21.86 1.35 5.56
CA PRO A 325 22.02 0.77 4.23
C PRO A 325 20.88 -0.17 3.87
N ILE A 326 20.53 -1.04 4.82
CA ILE A 326 19.47 -2.05 4.64
C ILE A 326 18.10 -1.37 4.44
N VAL A 327 17.76 -0.38 5.28
CA VAL A 327 16.50 0.34 5.21
C VAL A 327 16.32 1.07 3.87
N ARG A 328 17.41 1.61 3.30
CA ARG A 328 17.37 2.22 1.95
C ARG A 328 17.04 1.18 0.87
N GLU A 329 17.61 -0.01 0.99
CA GLU A 329 17.42 -1.09 0.02
C GLU A 329 16.03 -1.74 0.14
N VAL A 330 15.55 -1.97 1.36
CA VAL A 330 14.27 -2.69 1.56
C VAL A 330 13.08 -1.77 1.81
N GLY A 331 13.31 -0.50 2.12
CA GLY A 331 12.28 0.44 2.55
C GLY A 331 11.07 0.51 1.63
N PRO A 332 11.22 0.77 0.34
CA PRO A 332 10.08 0.82 -0.59
C PRO A 332 9.29 -0.48 -0.66
N ARG A 333 9.91 -1.62 -0.40
CA ARG A 333 9.24 -2.93 -0.33
C ARG A 333 8.39 -3.10 0.94
N LEU A 334 8.75 -2.40 2.02
CA LEU A 334 8.10 -2.46 3.33
C LEU A 334 7.09 -1.34 3.57
N ALA A 335 6.88 -0.45 2.59
CA ALA A 335 6.08 0.76 2.76
C ALA A 335 4.66 0.49 3.25
N VAL A 336 3.99 -0.54 2.72
CA VAL A 336 2.66 -0.97 3.19
C VAL A 336 2.74 -1.44 4.65
N ALA A 337 3.65 -2.37 4.98
CA ALA A 337 3.78 -2.91 6.33
C ALA A 337 4.12 -1.84 7.38
N VAL A 338 4.98 -0.86 7.01
CA VAL A 338 5.26 0.32 7.85
C VAL A 338 3.99 1.14 8.09
N GLY A 339 3.25 1.44 7.03
CA GLY A 339 2.01 2.21 7.15
C GLY A 339 0.95 1.51 7.99
N LEU A 340 0.86 0.17 7.90
CA LEU A 340 -0.01 -0.64 8.75
C LEU A 340 0.37 -0.54 10.23
N ALA A 341 1.67 -0.67 10.55
CA ALA A 341 2.16 -0.55 11.93
C ALA A 341 1.97 0.87 12.51
N LEU A 342 2.03 1.91 11.68
CA LEU A 342 1.79 3.30 12.09
C LEU A 342 0.32 3.59 12.43
N ARG A 343 -0.63 2.77 11.97
CA ARG A 343 -2.06 3.05 12.13
C ARG A 343 -2.47 3.25 13.59
N ASP A 344 -2.13 2.30 14.45
CA ASP A 344 -2.50 2.36 15.87
C ASP A 344 -1.69 3.43 16.65
N ILE A 345 -0.54 3.83 16.10
CA ILE A 345 0.33 4.85 16.71
C ILE A 345 -0.21 6.26 16.49
N GLU A 346 -0.84 6.49 15.33
CA GLU A 346 -1.34 7.80 14.88
C GLU A 346 -2.86 7.96 15.09
N SER A 347 -3.53 6.95 15.68
CA SER A 347 -4.98 6.93 15.97
C SER A 347 -5.37 7.84 17.11
#